data_68124d4fa731fb7926d6de5217f5e127
#
_entry.id   68124d4fa731fb7926d6de5217f5e127
#
_cell.length_a   1.000
_cell.length_b   1.000
_cell.length_c   1.000
_cell.angle_alpha   90.00
_cell.angle_beta   90.00
_cell.angle_gamma   90.00
#
_symmetry.space_group_name_H-M   'P 1'
#
loop_
_entity.id
_entity.type
_entity.pdbx_description
1 polymer ?
#
loop_
_entity_poly.entity_id
_entity_poly.type
_entity_poly.pdbx_seq_one_letter_code
_entity_poly.pdbx_strand_id
1 'polypeptide(L)'
;MAINKKDRELYKKYSPKLAETLKLPNNEKFIDDYFSKIIVGSEIENLNDNSFEDWLENRLKPNLFFLDKRDYLEMAIEALETTGNIAKTNFGSAQQRDEMALWINKITGYLGELAFKKKLIKDFNLDCKLPHSAGTAEENMPSDIPLIKEKNKEEFREPNLKISIKQTKWSGVWLDLGTQHKKSDVYVQVKINTGANLFMSYLNHLGFFEDVFLKKGVDEKIITEDKKNIISATIKKFEDHSLFAYVAGFTKIEDTTFKYEGEKKTGRKWKIYHIKKAEGLLTQKILDNIKNENDVDKINIIPIEKFSTYPRYIVSISKLNYKKEDWEKIINQL
;
A
#
# COMPACT_ATOMS: atom_id res chain seq x y z
N MET A 1 -7.82 17.79 -5.02
CA MET A 1 -7.18 19.08 -5.34
C MET A 1 -6.88 19.08 -6.83
N ALA A 2 -7.32 20.07 -7.58
CA ALA A 2 -7.03 20.14 -9.02
C ALA A 2 -5.55 20.54 -9.21
N ILE A 3 -4.85 19.79 -10.06
CA ILE A 3 -3.48 20.12 -10.50
C ILE A 3 -3.54 21.43 -11.27
N ASN A 4 -2.63 22.37 -11.00
CA ASN A 4 -2.62 23.61 -11.76
C ASN A 4 -2.18 23.35 -13.23
N LYS A 5 -2.51 24.28 -14.14
CA LYS A 5 -2.29 24.07 -15.58
C LYS A 5 -0.79 23.87 -15.92
N LYS A 6 0.10 24.60 -15.26
CA LYS A 6 1.55 24.52 -15.51
C LYS A 6 2.12 23.16 -15.07
N ASP A 7 1.72 22.68 -13.89
CA ASP A 7 2.14 21.36 -13.42
C ASP A 7 1.57 20.25 -14.30
N ARG A 8 0.34 20.41 -14.79
CA ARG A 8 -0.28 19.42 -15.65
C ARG A 8 0.46 19.25 -16.98
N GLU A 9 0.91 20.33 -17.62
CA GLU A 9 1.73 20.23 -18.83
C GLU A 9 3.07 19.55 -18.55
N LEU A 10 3.69 19.84 -17.42
CA LEU A 10 4.91 19.17 -17.01
C LEU A 10 4.68 17.66 -16.77
N TYR A 11 3.57 17.29 -16.14
CA TYR A 11 3.24 15.88 -15.87
C TYR A 11 2.95 15.10 -17.16
N LYS A 12 2.33 15.73 -18.17
CA LYS A 12 2.10 15.14 -19.48
C LYS A 12 3.38 14.72 -20.20
N LYS A 13 4.48 15.40 -19.94
CA LYS A 13 5.79 15.04 -20.50
C LYS A 13 6.26 13.66 -20.03
N TYR A 14 6.06 13.35 -18.74
CA TYR A 14 6.61 12.13 -18.11
C TYR A 14 5.60 11.00 -17.96
N SER A 15 4.31 11.33 -17.99
CA SER A 15 3.25 10.34 -17.76
C SER A 15 3.24 9.17 -18.75
N PRO A 16 3.59 9.32 -20.05
CA PRO A 16 3.62 8.19 -20.97
C PRO A 16 4.56 7.07 -20.54
N LYS A 17 5.78 7.42 -20.12
CA LYS A 17 6.79 6.44 -19.70
C LYS A 17 6.40 5.74 -18.40
N LEU A 18 5.79 6.47 -17.46
CA LEU A 18 5.25 5.87 -16.25
C LEU A 18 4.07 4.94 -16.55
N ALA A 19 3.15 5.36 -17.41
CA ALA A 19 1.98 4.56 -17.80
C ALA A 19 2.39 3.26 -18.48
N GLU A 20 3.37 3.31 -19.38
CA GLU A 20 3.98 2.13 -20.00
C GLU A 20 4.59 1.20 -18.92
N THR A 21 5.38 1.76 -18.01
CA THR A 21 6.01 0.98 -16.92
C THR A 21 4.96 0.29 -16.03
N LEU A 22 3.87 0.96 -15.70
CA LEU A 22 2.79 0.42 -14.88
C LEU A 22 1.77 -0.41 -15.68
N LYS A 23 1.92 -0.50 -17.02
CA LYS A 23 0.98 -1.15 -17.95
C LYS A 23 -0.44 -0.59 -17.81
N LEU A 24 -0.56 0.72 -17.69
CA LEU A 24 -1.81 1.45 -17.55
C LEU A 24 -2.05 2.37 -18.75
N PRO A 25 -3.32 2.67 -19.09
CA PRO A 25 -3.62 3.64 -20.15
C PRO A 25 -3.17 5.05 -19.72
N ASN A 26 -2.42 5.73 -20.61
CA ASN A 26 -2.00 7.12 -20.37
C ASN A 26 -3.14 8.09 -20.77
N ASN A 27 -3.87 8.58 -19.79
CA ASN A 27 -4.96 9.54 -19.96
C ASN A 27 -4.99 10.55 -18.81
N GLU A 28 -5.91 11.51 -18.84
CA GLU A 28 -6.03 12.54 -17.81
C GLU A 28 -6.25 11.95 -16.39
N LYS A 29 -7.02 10.87 -16.30
CA LYS A 29 -7.22 10.15 -15.04
C LYS A 29 -5.93 9.53 -14.51
N PHE A 30 -5.07 9.01 -15.39
CA PHE A 30 -3.76 8.48 -15.00
C PHE A 30 -2.88 9.56 -14.38
N ILE A 31 -2.88 10.76 -14.97
CA ILE A 31 -2.12 11.90 -14.41
C ILE A 31 -2.61 12.23 -13.00
N ASP A 32 -3.93 12.27 -12.79
CA ASP A 32 -4.52 12.63 -11.50
C ASP A 32 -4.35 11.54 -10.44
N ASP A 33 -4.54 10.27 -10.80
CA ASP A 33 -4.59 9.15 -9.85
C ASP A 33 -3.22 8.51 -9.59
N TYR A 34 -2.29 8.61 -10.54
CA TYR A 34 -0.99 7.96 -10.44
C TYR A 34 0.17 8.94 -10.42
N PHE A 35 0.36 9.73 -11.48
CA PHE A 35 1.53 10.59 -11.59
C PHE A 35 1.58 11.65 -10.49
N SER A 36 0.48 12.36 -10.28
CA SER A 36 0.41 13.39 -9.25
C SER A 36 0.70 12.88 -7.84
N LYS A 37 0.41 11.59 -7.56
CA LYS A 37 0.61 11.01 -6.23
C LYS A 37 2.07 10.78 -5.89
N ILE A 38 2.92 10.57 -6.90
CA ILE A 38 4.36 10.47 -6.74
C ILE A 38 4.92 11.82 -6.30
N ILE A 39 4.46 12.90 -6.94
CA ILE A 39 4.88 14.26 -6.62
C ILE A 39 4.38 14.68 -5.23
N VAL A 40 3.10 14.44 -4.94
CA VAL A 40 2.53 14.69 -3.61
C VAL A 40 3.27 13.89 -2.53
N GLY A 41 3.69 12.66 -2.83
CA GLY A 41 4.51 11.82 -1.93
C GLY A 41 5.95 12.29 -1.79
N SER A 42 6.36 13.34 -2.51
CA SER A 42 7.76 13.81 -2.59
C SER A 42 8.76 12.70 -2.92
N GLU A 43 8.32 11.68 -3.66
CA GLU A 43 9.22 10.62 -4.13
C GLU A 43 10.21 11.15 -5.17
N ILE A 44 9.84 12.23 -5.85
CA ILE A 44 10.70 13.03 -6.72
C ILE A 44 10.67 14.45 -6.19
N GLU A 45 11.77 14.96 -5.66
CA GLU A 45 11.81 16.29 -5.03
C GLU A 45 11.69 17.44 -6.05
N ASN A 46 12.48 17.37 -7.13
CA ASN A 46 12.48 18.37 -8.20
C ASN A 46 12.28 17.65 -9.53
N LEU A 47 11.06 17.69 -10.07
CA LEU A 47 10.72 16.98 -11.29
C LEU A 47 11.45 17.58 -12.50
N ASN A 48 12.40 16.82 -13.03
CA ASN A 48 13.13 17.05 -14.28
C ASN A 48 13.51 15.69 -14.89
N ASP A 49 14.13 15.71 -16.08
CA ASP A 49 14.45 14.48 -16.80
C ASP A 49 15.34 13.55 -15.97
N ASN A 50 16.38 14.06 -15.36
CA ASN A 50 17.31 13.25 -14.58
C ASN A 50 16.66 12.68 -13.31
N SER A 51 15.93 13.47 -12.56
CA SER A 51 15.28 13.05 -11.32
C SER A 51 14.14 12.04 -11.58
N PHE A 52 13.42 12.21 -12.69
CA PHE A 52 12.39 11.28 -13.08
C PHE A 52 12.99 9.93 -13.53
N GLU A 53 14.02 9.96 -14.36
CA GLU A 53 14.72 8.76 -14.81
C GLU A 53 15.36 8.01 -13.64
N ASP A 54 16.05 8.72 -12.76
CA ASP A 54 16.66 8.12 -11.56
C ASP A 54 15.60 7.43 -10.69
N TRP A 55 14.49 8.11 -10.42
CA TRP A 55 13.39 7.53 -9.65
C TRP A 55 12.78 6.31 -10.36
N LEU A 56 12.56 6.40 -11.66
CA LEU A 56 11.94 5.35 -12.44
C LEU A 56 12.81 4.09 -12.49
N GLU A 57 14.10 4.25 -12.82
CA GLU A 57 15.03 3.15 -13.05
C GLU A 57 15.59 2.56 -11.74
N ASN A 58 15.90 3.42 -10.76
CA ASN A 58 16.60 3.01 -9.55
C ASN A 58 15.67 2.80 -8.35
N ARG A 59 14.46 3.37 -8.36
CA ARG A 59 13.52 3.20 -7.27
C ARG A 59 12.27 2.42 -7.65
N LEU A 60 11.56 2.81 -8.73
CA LEU A 60 10.30 2.17 -9.07
C LEU A 60 10.50 0.78 -9.69
N LYS A 61 11.16 0.69 -10.84
CA LYS A 61 11.26 -0.56 -11.62
C LYS A 61 11.86 -1.75 -10.84
N PRO A 62 12.94 -1.60 -10.08
CA PRO A 62 13.50 -2.72 -9.30
C PRO A 62 12.54 -3.24 -8.23
N ASN A 63 11.66 -2.38 -7.73
CA ASN A 63 10.76 -2.65 -6.62
C ASN A 63 9.29 -2.83 -7.05
N LEU A 64 9.03 -2.93 -8.35
CA LEU A 64 7.71 -3.13 -8.93
C LEU A 64 7.47 -4.62 -9.20
N PHE A 65 6.33 -5.14 -8.73
CA PHE A 65 5.91 -6.53 -8.88
C PHE A 65 4.50 -6.57 -9.44
N PHE A 66 4.34 -7.18 -10.61
CA PHE A 66 3.02 -7.46 -11.17
C PHE A 66 2.44 -8.69 -10.48
N LEU A 67 1.16 -8.59 -10.14
CA LEU A 67 0.41 -9.64 -9.48
C LEU A 67 -0.56 -10.26 -10.50
N ASP A 68 -0.62 -11.58 -10.51
CA ASP A 68 -1.50 -12.31 -11.44
C ASP A 68 -2.78 -12.83 -10.74
N LYS A 69 -3.64 -13.49 -11.51
CA LYS A 69 -4.88 -14.07 -10.99
C LYS A 69 -4.63 -15.12 -9.90
N ARG A 70 -3.55 -15.87 -10.03
CA ARG A 70 -3.19 -16.89 -9.04
C ARG A 70 -2.77 -16.26 -7.72
N ASP A 71 -1.96 -15.21 -7.78
CA ASP A 71 -1.58 -14.43 -6.58
C ASP A 71 -2.83 -13.94 -5.82
N TYR A 72 -3.80 -13.41 -6.56
CA TYR A 72 -5.05 -12.92 -5.96
C TYR A 72 -5.90 -14.02 -5.37
N LEU A 73 -6.08 -15.12 -6.11
CA LEU A 73 -6.88 -16.23 -5.66
C LEU A 73 -6.29 -16.86 -4.38
N GLU A 74 -4.98 -17.07 -4.37
CA GLU A 74 -4.27 -17.60 -3.21
C GLU A 74 -4.48 -16.70 -1.99
N MET A 75 -4.21 -15.41 -2.11
CA MET A 75 -4.40 -14.46 -1.00
C MET A 75 -5.86 -14.28 -0.60
N ALA A 76 -6.81 -14.42 -1.52
CA ALA A 76 -8.23 -14.36 -1.19
C ALA A 76 -8.70 -15.58 -0.40
N ILE A 77 -8.22 -16.78 -0.72
CA ILE A 77 -8.52 -18.02 0.01
C ILE A 77 -7.93 -17.94 1.42
N GLU A 78 -6.66 -17.63 1.55
CA GLU A 78 -5.99 -17.46 2.84
C GLU A 78 -6.67 -16.40 3.72
N ALA A 79 -7.06 -15.26 3.10
CA ALA A 79 -7.80 -14.22 3.80
C ALA A 79 -9.19 -14.70 4.27
N LEU A 80 -9.87 -15.55 3.49
CA LEU A 80 -11.18 -16.08 3.85
C LEU A 80 -11.08 -17.01 5.04
N GLU A 81 -10.12 -17.93 5.04
CA GLU A 81 -9.86 -18.85 6.14
C GLU A 81 -9.70 -18.13 7.48
N THR A 82 -8.96 -17.02 7.45
CA THR A 82 -8.65 -16.27 8.67
C THR A 82 -9.69 -15.20 9.03
N THR A 83 -10.63 -14.84 8.14
CA THR A 83 -11.60 -13.75 8.39
C THR A 83 -12.57 -14.07 9.51
N GLY A 84 -13.03 -15.31 9.62
CA GLY A 84 -13.98 -15.73 10.67
C GLY A 84 -13.45 -15.64 12.12
N ASN A 85 -12.13 -15.56 12.27
CA ASN A 85 -11.45 -15.60 13.58
C ASN A 85 -11.00 -14.22 14.07
N ILE A 86 -11.37 -13.13 13.40
CA ILE A 86 -10.91 -11.79 13.75
C ILE A 86 -11.97 -11.00 14.48
N ALA A 87 -11.50 -10.20 15.44
CA ALA A 87 -12.33 -9.20 16.11
C ALA A 87 -12.93 -8.22 15.09
N LYS A 88 -14.25 -8.08 15.10
CA LYS A 88 -15.02 -7.20 14.20
C LYS A 88 -14.76 -5.71 14.44
N THR A 89 -13.99 -5.37 15.47
CA THR A 89 -13.66 -3.99 15.83
C THR A 89 -12.21 -3.66 15.50
N ASN A 90 -11.98 -2.49 14.93
CA ASN A 90 -10.63 -1.94 14.85
C ASN A 90 -10.11 -1.66 16.25
N PHE A 91 -8.86 -2.04 16.54
CA PHE A 91 -8.17 -1.59 17.73
C PHE A 91 -8.26 -0.06 17.83
N GLY A 92 -8.96 0.43 18.84
CA GLY A 92 -9.07 1.85 19.12
C GLY A 92 -10.00 2.67 18.21
N SER A 93 -10.81 2.06 17.35
CA SER A 93 -11.88 2.74 16.64
C SER A 93 -13.24 2.13 17.00
N ALA A 94 -14.25 2.97 17.20
CA ALA A 94 -15.64 2.55 17.38
C ALA A 94 -16.30 2.04 16.09
N GLN A 95 -15.57 2.02 14.97
CA GLN A 95 -16.11 1.62 13.67
C GLN A 95 -16.11 0.10 13.56
N GLN A 96 -17.28 -0.49 13.62
CA GLN A 96 -17.52 -1.89 13.32
C GLN A 96 -17.35 -2.11 11.82
N ARG A 97 -16.58 -3.13 11.44
CA ARG A 97 -16.43 -3.59 10.05
C ARG A 97 -17.26 -4.83 9.85
N ASP A 98 -17.92 -4.93 8.69
CA ASP A 98 -18.52 -6.19 8.26
C ASP A 98 -17.44 -7.20 7.80
N GLU A 99 -17.83 -8.46 7.67
CA GLU A 99 -16.92 -9.54 7.27
C GLU A 99 -16.31 -9.30 5.88
N MET A 100 -17.07 -8.71 4.96
CA MET A 100 -16.59 -8.41 3.61
C MET A 100 -15.49 -7.34 3.64
N ALA A 101 -15.68 -6.30 4.44
CA ALA A 101 -14.65 -5.27 4.61
C ALA A 101 -13.37 -5.83 5.27
N LEU A 102 -13.53 -6.75 6.22
CA LEU A 102 -12.41 -7.45 6.85
C LEU A 102 -11.67 -8.31 5.85
N TRP A 103 -12.39 -9.12 5.07
CA TRP A 103 -11.83 -9.99 4.04
C TRP A 103 -11.03 -9.20 2.99
N ILE A 104 -11.61 -8.13 2.42
CA ILE A 104 -10.94 -7.26 1.44
C ILE A 104 -9.68 -6.62 2.02
N ASN A 105 -9.73 -6.13 3.25
CA ASN A 105 -8.57 -5.53 3.90
C ASN A 105 -7.44 -6.55 4.10
N LYS A 106 -7.78 -7.79 4.43
CA LYS A 106 -6.81 -8.89 4.55
C LYS A 106 -6.20 -9.26 3.21
N ILE A 107 -7.01 -9.42 2.15
CA ILE A 107 -6.48 -9.68 0.80
C ILE A 107 -5.44 -8.60 0.46
N THR A 108 -5.76 -7.34 0.70
CA THR A 108 -4.84 -6.24 0.41
C THR A 108 -3.55 -6.36 1.25
N GLY A 109 -3.66 -6.72 2.53
CA GLY A 109 -2.52 -6.97 3.40
C GLY A 109 -1.62 -8.08 2.87
N TYR A 110 -2.21 -9.23 2.62
CA TYR A 110 -1.50 -10.43 2.15
C TYR A 110 -0.86 -10.24 0.77
N LEU A 111 -1.49 -9.49 -0.14
CA LEU A 111 -0.86 -9.11 -1.41
C LEU A 111 0.39 -8.23 -1.20
N GLY A 112 0.38 -7.37 -0.19
CA GLY A 112 1.57 -6.60 0.19
C GLY A 112 2.70 -7.48 0.72
N GLU A 113 2.37 -8.43 1.57
CA GLU A 113 3.32 -9.42 2.11
C GLU A 113 3.87 -10.32 1.00
N LEU A 114 3.00 -10.79 0.09
CA LEU A 114 3.40 -11.58 -1.08
C LEU A 114 4.36 -10.82 -2.00
N ALA A 115 4.09 -9.53 -2.24
CA ALA A 115 4.97 -8.69 -3.05
C ALA A 115 6.36 -8.56 -2.41
N PHE A 116 6.41 -8.39 -1.09
CA PHE A 116 7.69 -8.36 -0.37
C PHE A 116 8.39 -9.73 -0.40
N LYS A 117 7.67 -10.84 -0.25
CA LYS A 117 8.22 -12.19 -0.45
C LYS A 117 8.82 -12.35 -1.85
N LYS A 118 8.11 -11.90 -2.90
CA LYS A 118 8.64 -11.93 -4.28
C LYS A 118 9.94 -11.11 -4.39
N LYS A 119 10.04 -9.97 -3.68
CA LYS A 119 11.28 -9.18 -3.63
C LYS A 119 12.41 -9.95 -2.96
N LEU A 120 12.17 -10.58 -1.80
CA LEU A 120 13.17 -11.36 -1.09
C LEU A 120 13.72 -12.50 -1.96
N ILE A 121 12.84 -13.21 -2.65
CA ILE A 121 13.22 -14.30 -3.56
C ILE A 121 14.03 -13.77 -4.76
N LYS A 122 13.53 -12.72 -5.42
CA LYS A 122 14.11 -12.17 -6.65
C LYS A 122 15.49 -11.57 -6.41
N ASP A 123 15.61 -10.72 -5.39
CA ASP A 123 16.78 -9.86 -5.21
C ASP A 123 17.84 -10.48 -4.29
N PHE A 124 17.43 -11.39 -3.37
CA PHE A 124 18.28 -11.89 -2.30
C PHE A 124 18.34 -13.43 -2.20
N ASN A 125 17.60 -14.14 -3.06
CA ASN A 125 17.47 -15.61 -3.00
C ASN A 125 17.03 -16.12 -1.61
N LEU A 126 16.20 -15.34 -0.92
CA LEU A 126 15.68 -15.63 0.40
C LEU A 126 14.17 -15.90 0.29
N ASP A 127 13.73 -17.10 0.63
CA ASP A 127 12.31 -17.44 0.75
C ASP A 127 11.81 -17.13 2.17
N CYS A 128 10.52 -16.93 2.34
CA CYS A 128 9.92 -16.73 3.64
C CYS A 128 8.53 -17.37 3.73
N LYS A 129 8.13 -17.74 4.94
CA LYS A 129 6.74 -18.05 5.25
C LYS A 129 6.02 -16.77 5.64
N LEU A 130 4.78 -16.63 5.15
CA LEU A 130 3.89 -15.54 5.53
C LEU A 130 2.94 -16.04 6.61
N PRO A 131 2.60 -15.22 7.63
CA PRO A 131 1.74 -15.65 8.71
C PRO A 131 0.28 -15.56 8.27
N HIS A 132 -0.24 -16.61 7.69
CA HIS A 132 -1.67 -16.74 7.42
C HIS A 132 -2.42 -17.41 8.59
N SER A 133 -1.82 -17.45 9.77
CA SER A 133 -2.43 -18.06 10.93
C SER A 133 -3.43 -17.12 11.61
N ALA A 134 -4.61 -17.65 11.88
CA ALA A 134 -5.58 -17.04 12.77
C ALA A 134 -5.02 -17.05 14.18
N GLY A 135 -4.52 -15.92 14.62
CA GLY A 135 -4.17 -15.68 16.02
C GLY A 135 -5.16 -14.74 16.68
N THR A 136 -5.29 -14.82 17.99
CA THR A 136 -5.96 -13.79 18.77
C THR A 136 -5.16 -12.48 18.67
N ALA A 137 -5.78 -11.36 19.05
CA ALA A 137 -5.09 -10.06 19.06
C ALA A 137 -3.82 -10.03 19.92
N GLU A 138 -3.72 -10.94 20.88
CA GLU A 138 -2.59 -11.13 21.79
C GLU A 138 -1.47 -11.96 21.14
N GLU A 139 -1.83 -12.84 20.21
CA GLU A 139 -0.93 -13.67 19.40
C GLU A 139 -0.50 -12.99 18.11
N ASN A 140 -0.91 -11.74 17.85
CA ASN A 140 -0.43 -10.97 16.72
C ASN A 140 1.09 -10.94 16.74
N MET A 141 1.66 -11.76 15.87
CA MET A 141 3.10 -11.89 15.75
C MET A 141 3.70 -10.51 15.51
N PRO A 142 4.76 -10.13 16.24
CA PRO A 142 5.41 -8.83 16.04
C PRO A 142 6.12 -8.75 14.68
N SER A 143 6.07 -9.81 13.88
CA SER A 143 6.71 -9.93 12.56
C SER A 143 5.74 -10.52 11.55
N ASP A 144 5.61 -9.86 10.39
CA ASP A 144 4.90 -10.39 9.22
C ASP A 144 5.78 -11.37 8.41
N ILE A 145 7.00 -11.65 8.89
CA ILE A 145 7.91 -12.67 8.36
C ILE A 145 8.38 -13.56 9.53
N PRO A 146 7.62 -14.59 9.90
CA PRO A 146 7.97 -15.45 11.01
C PRO A 146 9.14 -16.38 10.74
N LEU A 147 9.30 -16.83 9.49
CA LEU A 147 10.33 -17.78 9.11
C LEU A 147 10.94 -17.41 7.76
N ILE A 148 12.26 -17.60 7.65
CA ILE A 148 13.03 -17.38 6.43
C ILE A 148 13.85 -18.62 6.07
N LYS A 149 14.13 -18.78 4.77
CA LYS A 149 14.94 -19.86 4.24
C LYS A 149 15.82 -19.36 3.11
N GLU A 150 17.13 -19.54 3.24
CA GLU A 150 18.07 -19.30 2.16
C GLU A 150 17.89 -20.36 1.06
N LYS A 151 18.08 -19.99 -0.20
CA LYS A 151 17.85 -20.87 -1.36
C LYS A 151 18.58 -22.22 -1.27
N ASN A 152 19.74 -22.25 -0.65
CA ASN A 152 20.60 -23.42 -0.55
C ASN A 152 20.41 -24.21 0.76
N LYS A 153 19.44 -23.82 1.60
CA LYS A 153 19.11 -24.52 2.84
C LYS A 153 17.76 -25.21 2.72
N GLU A 154 17.61 -26.36 3.35
CA GLU A 154 16.34 -27.10 3.34
C GLU A 154 15.39 -26.61 4.43
N GLU A 155 15.91 -26.10 5.52
CA GLU A 155 15.14 -25.72 6.69
C GLU A 155 14.85 -24.22 6.76
N PHE A 156 13.67 -23.91 7.29
CA PHE A 156 13.29 -22.55 7.65
C PHE A 156 13.80 -22.25 9.07
N ARG A 157 14.23 -21.02 9.29
CA ARG A 157 14.61 -20.50 10.60
C ARG A 157 13.92 -19.20 10.92
N GLU A 158 13.86 -18.83 12.17
CA GLU A 158 13.41 -17.51 12.60
C GLU A 158 14.41 -16.43 12.16
N PRO A 159 13.94 -15.26 11.69
CA PRO A 159 14.79 -14.12 11.43
C PRO A 159 15.23 -13.45 12.74
N ASN A 160 16.44 -12.88 12.76
CA ASN A 160 16.91 -12.13 13.94
C ASN A 160 16.23 -10.76 14.08
N LEU A 161 15.62 -10.24 13.01
CA LEU A 161 14.88 -8.97 13.01
C LEU A 161 13.39 -9.22 12.76
N LYS A 162 12.56 -8.51 13.49
CA LYS A 162 11.11 -8.50 13.30
C LYS A 162 10.74 -7.50 12.21
N ILE A 163 10.13 -7.99 11.15
CA ILE A 163 9.71 -7.17 10.01
C ILE A 163 8.19 -7.01 10.02
N SER A 164 7.72 -5.76 9.97
CA SER A 164 6.30 -5.47 9.75
C SER A 164 6.10 -4.84 8.37
N ILE A 165 5.17 -5.39 7.60
CA ILE A 165 4.83 -4.94 6.26
C ILE A 165 3.55 -4.13 6.34
N LYS A 166 3.62 -2.87 5.91
CA LYS A 166 2.49 -1.96 5.87
C LYS A 166 2.10 -1.69 4.43
N GLN A 167 0.89 -2.09 4.09
CA GLN A 167 0.36 -1.84 2.76
C GLN A 167 -0.47 -0.55 2.72
N THR A 168 -0.49 0.09 1.57
CA THR A 168 -1.34 1.25 1.28
C THR A 168 -1.74 1.26 -0.19
N LYS A 169 -2.72 2.08 -0.53
CA LYS A 169 -3.06 2.36 -1.94
C LYS A 169 -1.91 3.12 -2.60
N TRP A 170 -1.90 3.10 -3.94
CA TRP A 170 -0.92 3.89 -4.71
C TRP A 170 -0.80 5.35 -4.26
N SER A 171 -1.91 5.95 -3.87
CA SER A 171 -1.97 7.34 -3.40
C SER A 171 -1.42 7.57 -1.99
N GLY A 172 -1.00 6.52 -1.26
CA GLY A 172 -0.41 6.65 0.07
C GLY A 172 0.93 7.38 0.00
N VAL A 173 1.12 8.34 0.88
CA VAL A 173 2.31 9.19 0.94
C VAL A 173 3.12 8.98 2.22
N TRP A 174 2.62 8.16 3.13
CA TRP A 174 3.25 7.84 4.39
C TRP A 174 3.23 6.35 4.71
N LEU A 175 4.28 5.92 5.39
CA LEU A 175 4.33 4.68 6.12
C LEU A 175 3.76 4.93 7.52
N ASP A 176 2.67 4.25 7.85
CA ASP A 176 2.01 4.35 9.15
C ASP A 176 2.48 3.19 10.03
N LEU A 177 3.27 3.50 11.05
CA LEU A 177 3.80 2.55 12.03
C LEU A 177 2.78 2.17 13.10
N GLY A 178 1.61 2.84 13.11
CA GLY A 178 0.59 2.64 14.14
C GLY A 178 0.95 3.26 15.49
N THR A 179 0.26 2.81 16.53
CA THR A 179 0.46 3.27 17.92
C THR A 179 1.57 2.51 18.64
N GLN A 180 1.94 1.35 18.14
CA GLN A 180 2.87 0.42 18.76
C GLN A 180 4.13 0.23 17.92
N HIS A 181 4.73 1.34 17.53
CA HIS A 181 5.91 1.39 16.65
C HIS A 181 7.13 0.58 17.12
N LYS A 182 7.20 0.21 18.40
CA LYS A 182 8.31 -0.58 18.95
C LYS A 182 8.13 -2.10 18.85
N LYS A 183 7.06 -2.59 18.22
CA LYS A 183 6.82 -4.04 18.12
C LYS A 183 7.69 -4.72 17.08
N SER A 184 8.15 -4.00 16.07
CA SER A 184 8.98 -4.53 14.99
C SER A 184 10.23 -3.68 14.83
N ASP A 185 11.31 -4.29 14.35
CA ASP A 185 12.59 -3.62 14.17
C ASP A 185 12.64 -2.88 12.83
N VAL A 186 11.98 -3.44 11.83
CA VAL A 186 11.92 -2.92 10.46
C VAL A 186 10.48 -2.81 10.00
N TYR A 187 10.14 -1.68 9.39
CA TYR A 187 8.85 -1.44 8.77
C TYR A 187 9.00 -1.23 7.27
N VAL A 188 8.33 -2.05 6.50
CA VAL A 188 8.34 -2.03 5.03
C VAL A 188 7.04 -1.42 4.53
N GLN A 189 7.15 -0.46 3.58
CA GLN A 189 5.99 0.11 2.90
C GLN A 189 5.78 -0.55 1.54
N VAL A 190 4.60 -1.08 1.33
CA VAL A 190 4.16 -1.58 0.02
C VAL A 190 2.94 -0.79 -0.46
N LYS A 191 3.01 -0.23 -1.65
CA LYS A 191 1.88 0.40 -2.34
C LYS A 191 1.25 -0.61 -3.28
N ILE A 192 -0.07 -0.76 -3.23
CA ILE A 192 -0.80 -1.69 -4.09
C ILE A 192 -1.76 -0.92 -4.97
N ASN A 193 -1.76 -1.25 -6.26
CA ASN A 193 -2.78 -0.75 -7.18
C ASN A 193 -4.04 -1.61 -7.08
N THR A 194 -5.01 -1.13 -6.35
CA THR A 194 -6.30 -1.81 -6.15
C THR A 194 -7.48 -1.06 -6.74
N GLY A 195 -7.21 0.06 -7.41
CA GLY A 195 -8.24 0.90 -8.04
C GLY A 195 -9.23 1.56 -7.08
N ALA A 196 -10.17 2.33 -7.64
CA ALA A 196 -11.20 3.03 -6.88
C ALA A 196 -12.28 2.05 -6.36
N ASN A 197 -12.55 0.98 -7.11
CA ASN A 197 -13.59 -0.01 -6.82
C ASN A 197 -12.96 -1.32 -6.31
N LEU A 198 -12.18 -1.24 -5.27
CA LEU A 198 -11.38 -2.32 -4.71
C LEU A 198 -12.08 -3.67 -4.66
N PHE A 199 -13.29 -3.71 -4.09
CA PHE A 199 -14.05 -4.94 -3.92
C PHE A 199 -14.52 -5.53 -5.27
N MET A 200 -15.11 -4.69 -6.12
CA MET A 200 -15.60 -5.11 -7.42
C MET A 200 -14.44 -5.55 -8.33
N SER A 201 -13.31 -4.86 -8.26
CA SER A 201 -12.09 -5.21 -8.96
C SER A 201 -11.57 -6.60 -8.54
N TYR A 202 -11.54 -6.91 -7.26
CA TYR A 202 -11.15 -8.25 -6.77
C TYR A 202 -12.10 -9.35 -7.24
N LEU A 203 -13.40 -9.17 -7.08
CA LEU A 203 -14.39 -10.16 -7.52
C LEU A 203 -14.32 -10.39 -9.02
N ASN A 204 -14.15 -9.34 -9.80
CA ASN A 204 -14.01 -9.45 -11.25
C ASN A 204 -12.72 -10.19 -11.62
N HIS A 205 -11.61 -9.86 -10.97
CA HIS A 205 -10.32 -10.52 -11.20
C HIS A 205 -10.36 -12.02 -10.87
N LEU A 206 -11.10 -12.40 -9.83
CA LEU A 206 -11.34 -13.80 -9.46
C LEU A 206 -12.29 -14.53 -10.41
N GLY A 207 -12.88 -13.84 -11.40
CA GLY A 207 -13.89 -14.42 -12.29
C GLY A 207 -15.28 -14.60 -11.65
N PHE A 208 -15.49 -14.07 -10.43
CA PHE A 208 -16.71 -14.31 -9.68
C PHE A 208 -17.98 -13.88 -10.43
N PHE A 209 -17.94 -12.74 -11.10
CA PHE A 209 -19.11 -12.26 -11.83
C PHE A 209 -19.45 -13.13 -13.04
N GLU A 210 -18.47 -13.44 -13.89
CA GLU A 210 -18.69 -14.21 -15.12
C GLU A 210 -18.94 -15.70 -14.83
N ASP A 211 -18.03 -16.31 -14.09
CA ASP A 211 -17.96 -17.76 -13.95
C ASP A 211 -18.93 -18.30 -12.90
N VAL A 212 -19.33 -17.47 -11.93
CA VAL A 212 -20.22 -17.88 -10.84
C VAL A 212 -21.56 -17.17 -10.96
N PHE A 213 -21.59 -15.86 -10.85
CA PHE A 213 -22.83 -15.11 -10.64
C PHE A 213 -23.71 -15.06 -11.90
N LEU A 214 -23.14 -14.62 -13.02
CA LEU A 214 -23.89 -14.49 -14.28
C LEU A 214 -24.20 -15.86 -14.89
N LYS A 215 -23.25 -16.79 -14.82
CA LYS A 215 -23.47 -18.15 -15.28
C LYS A 215 -24.66 -18.79 -14.56
N LYS A 216 -24.69 -18.73 -13.24
CA LYS A 216 -25.80 -19.24 -12.44
C LYS A 216 -27.11 -18.53 -12.78
N GLY A 217 -27.09 -17.22 -13.01
CA GLY A 217 -28.26 -16.48 -13.45
C GLY A 217 -28.87 -16.96 -14.76
N VAL A 218 -28.03 -17.39 -15.70
CA VAL A 218 -28.48 -18.00 -16.97
C VAL A 218 -28.97 -19.43 -16.76
N ASP A 219 -28.21 -20.25 -16.04
CA ASP A 219 -28.55 -21.65 -15.77
C ASP A 219 -29.91 -21.77 -15.07
N GLU A 220 -30.20 -20.85 -14.13
CA GLU A 220 -31.49 -20.76 -13.42
C GLU A 220 -32.57 -19.96 -14.18
N LYS A 221 -32.30 -19.52 -15.43
CA LYS A 221 -33.23 -18.74 -16.27
C LYS A 221 -33.68 -17.42 -15.65
N ILE A 222 -32.91 -16.84 -14.75
CA ILE A 222 -33.15 -15.51 -14.16
C ILE A 222 -32.84 -14.42 -15.18
N ILE A 223 -31.82 -14.63 -16.01
CA ILE A 223 -31.42 -13.75 -17.12
C ILE A 223 -31.21 -14.54 -18.41
N THR A 224 -31.30 -13.86 -19.55
CA THR A 224 -30.94 -14.43 -20.86
C THR A 224 -29.45 -14.28 -21.14
N GLU A 225 -28.90 -15.03 -22.10
CA GLU A 225 -27.52 -14.82 -22.56
C GLU A 225 -27.28 -13.41 -23.08
N ASP A 226 -28.24 -12.81 -23.81
CA ASP A 226 -28.11 -11.41 -24.23
C ASP A 226 -27.98 -10.45 -23.05
N LYS A 227 -28.79 -10.66 -22.01
CA LYS A 227 -28.72 -9.86 -20.78
C LYS A 227 -27.39 -10.05 -20.06
N LYS A 228 -26.87 -11.28 -20.01
CA LYS A 228 -25.56 -11.60 -19.50
C LYS A 228 -24.48 -10.79 -20.22
N ASN A 229 -24.48 -10.81 -21.56
CA ASN A 229 -23.50 -10.08 -22.38
C ASN A 229 -23.51 -8.57 -22.10
N ILE A 230 -24.70 -7.99 -21.92
CA ILE A 230 -24.85 -6.57 -21.55
C ILE A 230 -24.23 -6.28 -20.17
N ILE A 231 -24.50 -7.15 -19.20
CA ILE A 231 -23.97 -7.00 -17.83
C ILE A 231 -22.45 -7.17 -17.84
N SER A 232 -21.93 -8.19 -18.55
CA SER A 232 -20.49 -8.44 -18.70
C SER A 232 -19.74 -7.24 -19.27
N ALA A 233 -20.31 -6.60 -20.30
CA ALA A 233 -19.75 -5.37 -20.84
C ALA A 233 -19.71 -4.21 -19.82
N THR A 234 -20.66 -4.20 -18.89
CA THR A 234 -20.68 -3.22 -17.79
C THR A 234 -19.64 -3.53 -16.71
N ILE A 235 -19.49 -4.80 -16.37
CA ILE A 235 -18.52 -5.27 -15.36
C ILE A 235 -17.08 -5.04 -15.78
N LYS A 236 -16.77 -5.12 -17.08
CA LYS A 236 -15.44 -4.79 -17.62
C LYS A 236 -14.94 -3.40 -17.23
N LYS A 237 -15.85 -2.48 -16.90
CA LYS A 237 -15.48 -1.15 -16.38
C LYS A 237 -14.85 -1.18 -14.99
N PHE A 238 -14.98 -2.30 -14.26
CA PHE A 238 -14.34 -2.52 -12.95
C PHE A 238 -12.95 -3.16 -13.08
N GLU A 239 -12.55 -3.58 -14.28
CA GLU A 239 -11.22 -4.12 -14.50
C GLU A 239 -10.17 -3.03 -14.29
N ASP A 240 -9.28 -3.24 -13.34
CA ASP A 240 -8.01 -2.55 -13.30
C ASP A 240 -7.11 -3.19 -14.36
N HIS A 241 -6.60 -2.36 -15.25
CA HIS A 241 -5.82 -2.83 -16.39
C HIS A 241 -4.50 -3.50 -15.99
N SER A 242 -4.04 -3.23 -14.79
CA SER A 242 -2.81 -3.81 -14.25
C SER A 242 -2.87 -3.87 -12.74
N LEU A 243 -2.58 -5.06 -12.23
CA LEU A 243 -2.47 -5.31 -10.78
C LEU A 243 -1.00 -5.38 -10.44
N PHE A 244 -0.55 -4.47 -9.60
CA PHE A 244 0.85 -4.41 -9.19
C PHE A 244 1.00 -3.94 -7.76
N ALA A 245 2.13 -4.31 -7.19
CA ALA A 245 2.61 -3.82 -5.92
C ALA A 245 3.98 -3.18 -6.09
N TYR A 246 4.19 -2.05 -5.43
CA TYR A 246 5.44 -1.34 -5.39
C TYR A 246 5.98 -1.34 -3.96
N VAL A 247 7.10 -2.03 -3.72
CA VAL A 247 7.81 -2.03 -2.45
C VAL A 247 8.58 -0.71 -2.34
N ALA A 248 7.94 0.31 -1.77
CA ALA A 248 8.42 1.70 -1.80
C ALA A 248 9.68 1.94 -0.96
N GLY A 249 9.95 1.04 -0.01
CA GLY A 249 11.13 1.09 0.84
C GLY A 249 10.82 0.67 2.27
N PHE A 250 11.77 0.87 3.15
CA PHE A 250 11.67 0.52 4.57
C PHE A 250 12.28 1.60 5.47
N THR A 251 11.97 1.52 6.75
CA THR A 251 12.66 2.24 7.82
C THR A 251 12.98 1.28 8.95
N LYS A 252 14.15 1.44 9.58
CA LYS A 252 14.44 0.84 10.88
C LYS A 252 13.89 1.71 11.98
N ILE A 253 13.38 1.09 13.03
CA ILE A 253 12.85 1.86 14.15
C ILE A 253 13.96 2.62 14.89
N GLU A 254 15.16 2.07 14.95
CA GLU A 254 16.33 2.69 15.55
C GLU A 254 16.81 3.95 14.82
N ASP A 255 16.60 4.01 13.49
CA ASP A 255 17.01 5.13 12.64
C ASP A 255 15.97 6.26 12.66
N THR A 256 14.79 6.04 13.24
CA THR A 256 13.72 7.03 13.27
C THR A 256 13.86 7.97 14.46
N THR A 257 14.22 9.21 14.18
CA THR A 257 14.12 10.29 15.15
C THR A 257 12.71 10.86 15.11
N PHE A 258 11.88 10.47 16.08
CA PHE A 258 10.52 11.01 16.19
C PHE A 258 10.57 12.43 16.72
N LYS A 259 10.49 13.42 15.83
CA LYS A 259 10.48 14.84 16.20
C LYS A 259 9.09 15.38 16.49
N TYR A 260 8.04 14.68 16.08
CA TYR A 260 6.67 15.18 16.08
C TYR A 260 5.65 14.13 16.52
N GLU A 261 4.77 14.53 17.41
CA GLU A 261 3.67 13.72 17.92
C GLU A 261 2.33 14.18 17.31
N GLY A 262 1.45 13.24 16.90
CA GLY A 262 0.13 13.56 16.33
C GLY A 262 -1.00 13.27 17.30
N GLU A 263 -1.82 14.26 17.60
CA GLU A 263 -3.03 14.10 18.41
C GLU A 263 -4.30 14.28 17.57
N LYS A 264 -5.34 13.50 17.89
CA LYS A 264 -6.67 13.67 17.35
C LYS A 264 -7.43 14.74 18.13
N LYS A 265 -7.96 15.75 17.44
CA LYS A 265 -9.08 16.54 17.99
C LYS A 265 -10.40 15.87 17.62
N THR A 266 -11.17 15.45 18.61
CA THR A 266 -12.52 14.92 18.46
C THR A 266 -13.42 15.92 17.73
N GLY A 267 -14.06 15.47 16.66
CA GLY A 267 -15.13 16.20 15.98
C GLY A 267 -14.74 17.19 14.88
N ARG A 268 -13.47 17.34 14.52
CA ARG A 268 -13.03 18.24 13.45
C ARG A 268 -12.21 17.54 12.37
N LYS A 269 -12.37 17.99 11.11
CA LYS A 269 -11.54 17.57 9.98
C LYS A 269 -10.08 17.96 10.23
N TRP A 270 -9.17 16.99 10.12
CA TRP A 270 -7.74 17.25 10.20
C TRP A 270 -7.20 17.68 8.84
N LYS A 271 -6.31 18.66 8.87
CA LYS A 271 -5.48 19.01 7.73
C LYS A 271 -4.09 18.44 7.95
N ILE A 272 -3.62 17.62 7.04
CA ILE A 272 -2.24 17.15 7.06
C ILE A 272 -1.42 18.03 6.16
N TYR A 273 -0.34 18.51 6.72
CA TYR A 273 0.71 19.22 5.99
C TYR A 273 1.73 18.19 5.52
N HIS A 274 2.11 18.28 4.26
CA HIS A 274 3.22 17.50 3.74
C HIS A 274 4.51 18.15 4.26
N ILE A 275 5.14 17.53 5.23
CA ILE A 275 6.37 18.04 5.82
C ILE A 275 7.51 17.23 5.23
N LYS A 276 8.40 17.87 4.47
CA LYS A 276 9.55 17.20 3.83
C LYS A 276 10.47 16.47 4.82
N LYS A 277 10.40 16.80 6.10
CA LYS A 277 11.30 16.28 7.16
C LYS A 277 10.55 15.70 8.37
N ALA A 278 9.22 15.53 8.31
CA ALA A 278 8.50 14.99 9.45
C ALA A 278 8.66 13.49 9.51
N GLU A 279 9.33 13.09 10.53
CA GLU A 279 9.36 11.74 11.05
C GLU A 279 8.71 11.80 12.42
N GLY A 280 7.69 10.96 12.66
CA GLY A 280 7.10 10.90 13.99
C GLY A 280 5.63 11.29 14.09
N LEU A 281 5.25 11.59 15.29
CA LEU A 281 3.88 11.85 15.71
C LEU A 281 3.51 13.33 15.50
N LEU A 282 2.39 13.62 14.83
CA LEU A 282 1.94 14.99 14.58
C LEU A 282 0.94 15.45 15.65
N THR A 283 1.31 16.41 16.50
CA THR A 283 0.39 17.09 17.42
C THR A 283 -0.23 18.34 16.78
N GLN A 284 -1.38 18.79 17.31
CA GLN A 284 -1.97 20.06 16.89
C GLN A 284 -0.98 21.22 17.11
N LYS A 285 -0.24 21.20 18.24
CA LYS A 285 0.78 22.20 18.54
C LYS A 285 1.87 22.26 17.48
N ILE A 286 2.29 21.09 16.97
CA ILE A 286 3.28 20.99 15.89
C ILE A 286 2.67 21.48 14.57
N LEU A 287 1.44 21.10 14.25
CA LEU A 287 0.74 21.59 13.07
C LEU A 287 0.58 23.12 13.09
N ASP A 288 0.32 23.70 14.26
CA ASP A 288 0.21 25.14 14.42
C ASP A 288 1.59 25.84 14.34
N ASN A 289 2.65 25.22 14.87
CA ASN A 289 4.02 25.71 14.72
C ASN A 289 4.48 25.65 13.25
N ILE A 290 4.21 24.53 12.57
CA ILE A 290 4.55 24.33 11.17
C ILE A 290 3.90 25.40 10.27
N LYS A 291 2.69 25.87 10.57
CA LYS A 291 2.03 26.95 9.82
C LYS A 291 2.84 28.26 9.83
N ASN A 292 3.63 28.44 10.86
CA ASN A 292 4.38 29.68 11.09
C ASN A 292 5.86 29.56 10.67
N GLU A 293 6.32 28.37 10.31
CA GLU A 293 7.71 28.16 9.86
C GLU A 293 7.81 28.31 8.34
N ASN A 294 8.79 29.11 7.89
CA ASN A 294 9.05 29.36 6.46
C ASN A 294 9.58 28.15 5.68
N ASP A 295 9.94 27.07 6.37
CA ASP A 295 10.49 25.83 5.81
C ASP A 295 9.43 24.78 5.45
N VAL A 296 8.17 25.07 5.68
CA VAL A 296 7.07 24.23 5.26
C VAL A 296 6.75 24.58 3.82
N ASP A 297 7.10 23.71 2.90
CA ASP A 297 6.51 23.80 1.56
C ASP A 297 4.98 23.84 1.74
N LYS A 298 4.35 24.90 1.27
CA LYS A 298 2.90 25.11 1.27
C LYS A 298 2.17 24.06 0.42
N ILE A 299 2.69 22.85 0.39
CA ILE A 299 2.24 21.77 -0.43
C ILE A 299 1.09 21.07 0.29
N ASN A 300 -0.07 21.31 -0.25
CA ASN A 300 -1.22 20.42 -0.18
C ASN A 300 -1.62 19.94 1.22
N ILE A 301 -2.36 20.79 1.89
CA ILE A 301 -3.19 20.37 3.02
C ILE A 301 -4.16 19.30 2.49
N ILE A 302 -3.92 18.05 2.82
CA ILE A 302 -4.86 16.97 2.55
C ILE A 302 -5.78 16.87 3.75
N PRO A 303 -7.11 17.11 3.62
CA PRO A 303 -8.03 16.86 4.72
C PRO A 303 -8.06 15.36 4.99
N ILE A 304 -7.65 14.94 6.15
CA ILE A 304 -7.83 13.56 6.63
C ILE A 304 -9.13 13.55 7.42
N GLU A 305 -10.13 12.88 6.89
CA GLU A 305 -11.46 12.85 7.49
C GLU A 305 -11.53 12.00 8.76
N LYS A 306 -10.64 11.00 8.92
CA LYS A 306 -10.62 10.13 10.09
C LYS A 306 -9.21 9.62 10.39
N PHE A 307 -8.49 10.26 11.26
CA PHE A 307 -7.37 9.63 11.98
C PHE A 307 -7.89 8.83 13.18
N SER A 308 -7.10 7.84 13.59
CA SER A 308 -7.33 7.09 14.82
C SER A 308 -7.53 8.01 16.02
N THR A 309 -8.30 7.59 17.01
CA THR A 309 -8.42 8.26 18.30
C THR A 309 -7.13 8.30 19.09
N TYR A 310 -6.13 7.50 18.65
CA TYR A 310 -4.85 7.37 19.31
C TYR A 310 -3.74 8.00 18.47
N PRO A 311 -2.66 8.48 19.11
CA PRO A 311 -1.46 8.96 18.44
C PRO A 311 -0.90 7.90 17.50
N ARG A 312 -0.40 8.31 16.33
CA ARG A 312 0.21 7.39 15.34
C ARG A 312 1.58 7.89 14.92
N TYR A 313 2.48 6.96 14.71
CA TYR A 313 3.80 7.24 14.15
C TYR A 313 3.76 7.08 12.64
N ILE A 314 4.27 8.07 11.93
CA ILE A 314 4.28 8.10 10.47
C ILE A 314 5.66 8.50 9.96
N VAL A 315 6.06 7.89 8.83
CA VAL A 315 7.29 8.23 8.11
C VAL A 315 6.93 8.59 6.67
N SER A 316 7.49 9.68 6.15
CA SER A 316 7.28 10.03 4.74
C SER A 316 7.90 8.97 3.82
N ILE A 317 7.18 8.60 2.75
CA ILE A 317 7.70 7.65 1.75
C ILE A 317 9.01 8.16 1.13
N SER A 318 9.18 9.47 0.99
CA SER A 318 10.43 10.06 0.48
C SER A 318 11.66 9.76 1.35
N LYS A 319 11.45 9.42 2.62
CA LYS A 319 12.52 9.13 3.60
C LYS A 319 12.84 7.64 3.77
N LEU A 320 12.09 6.78 3.11
CA LEU A 320 12.33 5.35 3.20
C LEU A 320 13.62 4.96 2.47
N ASN A 321 14.36 4.04 3.06
CA ASN A 321 15.50 3.39 2.43
C ASN A 321 14.97 2.45 1.34
N TYR A 322 15.46 2.55 0.12
CA TYR A 322 14.95 1.77 -1.01
C TYR A 322 16.03 1.16 -1.90
N LYS A 323 17.27 1.64 -1.77
CA LYS A 323 18.41 1.17 -2.57
C LYS A 323 18.76 -0.27 -2.24
N LYS A 324 19.32 -0.96 -3.21
CA LYS A 324 19.71 -2.37 -3.03
C LYS A 324 20.68 -2.54 -1.86
N GLU A 325 21.66 -1.66 -1.73
CA GLU A 325 22.67 -1.68 -0.68
C GLU A 325 22.05 -1.50 0.73
N ASP A 326 20.96 -0.75 0.83
CA ASP A 326 20.25 -0.58 2.10
C ASP A 326 19.49 -1.85 2.47
N TRP A 327 18.86 -2.49 1.48
CA TRP A 327 18.21 -3.78 1.68
C TRP A 327 19.22 -4.87 2.07
N GLU A 328 20.38 -4.93 1.43
CA GLU A 328 21.44 -5.90 1.75
C GLU A 328 21.86 -5.79 3.23
N LYS A 329 21.97 -4.58 3.77
CA LYS A 329 22.29 -4.37 5.19
C LYS A 329 21.24 -4.98 6.13
N ILE A 330 19.95 -4.95 5.76
CA ILE A 330 18.86 -5.55 6.53
C ILE A 330 18.86 -7.06 6.36
N ILE A 331 18.96 -7.53 5.12
CA ILE A 331 18.90 -8.96 4.80
C ILE A 331 20.04 -9.73 5.49
N ASN A 332 21.23 -9.14 5.54
CA ASN A 332 22.39 -9.75 6.22
C ASN A 332 22.24 -9.81 7.75
N GLN A 333 21.24 -9.12 8.31
CA GLN A 333 20.91 -9.16 9.75
C GLN A 333 19.74 -10.12 10.05
N LEU A 334 19.04 -10.62 9.03
CA LEU A 334 17.98 -11.59 9.19
C LEU A 334 18.55 -12.97 9.49
#